data_e4cbde17526c78bd9fbb630438000367
#
_entry.id   e4cbde17526c78bd9fbb630438000367
#
_cell.length_a   1.000
_cell.length_b   1.000
_cell.length_c   1.000
_cell.angle_alpha   90.00
_cell.angle_beta   90.00
_cell.angle_gamma   90.00
#
_symmetry.space_group_name_H-M   'P 1'
#
loop_
_entity.id
_entity.type
_entity.pdbx_description
1 polymer ?
#
loop_
_entity_poly.entity_id
_entity_poly.type
_entity_poly.pdbx_seq_one_letter_code
_entity_poly.pdbx_strand_id
1 'polypeptide(L)'
;MHIKPFINLFEYFLSGGINRKIIYICLFILLYQYLEFYKTMKLDQFLKWQNLVSSGGEAKIFIKSRSVKVNGVIETRRGRKLNKGDKVIFLKNELIFE
;
A
#
# COMPACT_ATOMS: atom_id res chain seq x y z
N MET A 1 6.64 -8.03 6.09
CA MET A 1 7.07 -7.90 4.69
C MET A 1 8.15 -8.94 4.40
N HIS A 2 7.92 -9.76 3.39
CA HIS A 2 8.78 -10.92 3.15
C HIS A 2 9.81 -10.61 2.07
N ILE A 3 10.88 -9.91 2.48
CA ILE A 3 11.99 -9.57 1.60
C ILE A 3 13.02 -10.71 1.54
N LYS A 4 13.06 -11.57 2.59
CA LYS A 4 14.03 -12.66 2.68
C LYS A 4 14.11 -13.59 1.46
N PRO A 5 13.00 -14.03 0.82
CA PRO A 5 13.11 -14.88 -0.36
C PRO A 5 13.84 -14.20 -1.52
N PHE A 6 13.66 -12.89 -1.66
CA PHE A 6 14.34 -12.11 -2.71
C PHE A 6 15.81 -11.92 -2.41
N ILE A 7 16.16 -11.70 -1.13
CA ILE A 7 17.56 -11.58 -0.70
C ILE A 7 18.29 -12.90 -0.96
N ASN A 8 17.67 -14.04 -0.65
CA ASN A 8 18.27 -15.34 -0.89
C ASN A 8 18.49 -15.60 -2.38
N LEU A 9 17.57 -15.18 -3.24
CA LEU A 9 17.72 -15.27 -4.68
C LEU A 9 18.89 -14.41 -5.17
N PHE A 10 19.02 -13.22 -4.63
CA PHE A 10 20.09 -12.30 -4.96
C PHE A 10 21.45 -12.86 -4.53
N GLU A 11 21.55 -13.42 -3.33
CA GLU A 11 22.75 -14.07 -2.84
C GLU A 11 23.11 -15.29 -3.69
N TYR A 12 22.12 -16.09 -4.07
CA TYR A 12 22.32 -17.24 -4.95
C TYR A 12 22.88 -16.79 -6.31
N PHE A 13 22.37 -15.68 -6.81
CA PHE A 13 22.88 -15.07 -8.04
C PHE A 13 24.33 -14.63 -7.90
N LEU A 14 24.68 -13.94 -6.78
CA LEU A 14 26.04 -13.50 -6.53
C LEU A 14 27.03 -14.67 -6.46
N SER A 15 26.54 -15.85 -6.06
CA SER A 15 27.36 -17.06 -6.05
C SER A 15 27.58 -17.68 -7.42
N GLY A 16 27.00 -17.09 -8.48
CA GLY A 16 27.17 -17.56 -9.86
C GLY A 16 26.25 -18.69 -10.28
N GLY A 17 25.22 -19.00 -9.46
CA GLY A 17 24.32 -20.12 -9.71
C GLY A 17 23.14 -19.86 -10.62
N ILE A 18 22.93 -18.63 -11.12
CA ILE A 18 21.74 -18.25 -11.88
C ILE A 18 22.12 -17.62 -13.22
N ASN A 19 21.39 -17.99 -14.27
CA ASN A 19 21.51 -17.42 -15.60
C ASN A 19 21.02 -15.95 -15.59
N ARG A 20 21.63 -15.10 -16.42
CA ARG A 20 21.26 -13.68 -16.55
C ARG A 20 19.78 -13.47 -16.87
N LYS A 21 19.18 -14.33 -17.67
CA LYS A 21 17.76 -14.24 -18.04
C LYS A 21 16.85 -14.34 -16.81
N ILE A 22 17.19 -15.22 -15.88
CA ILE A 22 16.42 -15.39 -14.65
C ILE A 22 16.51 -14.15 -13.78
N ILE A 23 17.65 -13.46 -13.78
CA ILE A 23 17.84 -12.21 -13.04
C ILE A 23 16.92 -11.12 -13.55
N TYR A 24 16.85 -10.94 -14.87
CA TYR A 24 15.98 -9.95 -15.48
C TYR A 24 14.52 -10.23 -15.16
N ILE A 25 14.12 -11.51 -15.17
CA ILE A 25 12.77 -11.92 -14.81
C ILE A 25 12.50 -11.60 -13.32
N CYS A 26 13.44 -11.91 -12.43
CA CYS A 26 13.31 -11.60 -11.00
C CYS A 26 13.21 -10.10 -10.73
N LEU A 27 14.05 -9.31 -11.41
CA LEU A 27 14.02 -7.85 -11.30
C LEU A 27 12.70 -7.29 -11.83
N PHE A 28 12.19 -7.85 -12.92
CA PHE A 28 10.91 -7.44 -13.49
C PHE A 28 9.76 -7.75 -12.55
N ILE A 29 9.76 -8.93 -11.95
CA ILE A 29 8.74 -9.34 -10.96
C ILE A 29 8.79 -8.42 -9.73
N LEU A 30 9.98 -8.11 -9.22
CA LEU A 30 10.16 -7.19 -8.10
C LEU A 30 9.63 -5.80 -8.42
N LEU A 31 9.95 -5.29 -9.60
CA LEU A 31 9.47 -3.99 -10.05
C LEU A 31 7.94 -3.99 -10.20
N TYR A 32 7.39 -5.07 -10.75
CA TYR A 32 5.94 -5.22 -10.89
C TYR A 32 5.24 -5.21 -9.53
N GLN A 33 5.75 -5.95 -8.55
CA GLN A 33 5.19 -5.97 -7.20
C GLN A 33 5.32 -4.61 -6.52
N TYR A 34 6.41 -3.90 -6.74
CA TYR A 34 6.63 -2.56 -6.23
C TYR A 34 5.60 -1.59 -6.80
N LEU A 35 5.35 -1.64 -8.11
CA LEU A 35 4.34 -0.82 -8.76
C LEU A 35 2.93 -1.12 -8.27
N GLU A 36 2.60 -2.39 -8.07
CA GLU A 36 1.30 -2.79 -7.50
C GLU A 36 1.13 -2.25 -6.08
N PHE A 37 2.18 -2.27 -5.28
CA PHE A 37 2.15 -1.70 -3.94
C PHE A 37 1.84 -0.20 -3.97
N TYR A 38 2.37 0.53 -4.94
CA TYR A 38 2.13 1.97 -5.08
C TYR A 38 0.78 2.30 -5.71
N LYS A 39 0.19 1.39 -6.46
CA LYS A 39 -1.12 1.61 -7.09
C LYS A 39 -2.27 1.59 -6.09
N THR A 40 -2.12 0.87 -5.02
CA THR A 40 -3.18 0.69 -4.03
C THR A 40 -2.62 0.87 -2.62
N MET A 41 -3.43 1.45 -1.76
CA MET A 41 -3.10 1.62 -0.36
C MET A 41 -4.37 1.41 0.46
N LYS A 42 -4.24 0.81 1.64
CA LYS A 42 -5.39 0.63 2.52
C LYS A 42 -5.79 1.96 3.13
N LEU A 43 -7.09 2.13 3.37
CA LEU A 43 -7.65 3.38 3.89
C LEU A 43 -7.02 3.79 5.22
N ASP A 44 -6.84 2.85 6.14
CA ASP A 44 -6.22 3.14 7.44
C ASP A 44 -4.77 3.61 7.29
N GLN A 45 -4.02 3.00 6.39
CA GLN A 45 -2.65 3.40 6.09
C GLN A 45 -2.60 4.79 5.43
N PHE A 46 -3.55 5.09 4.56
CA PHE A 46 -3.63 6.39 3.91
C PHE A 46 -3.86 7.52 4.92
N LEU A 47 -4.81 7.34 5.84
CA LEU A 47 -5.07 8.31 6.90
C LEU A 47 -3.85 8.54 7.78
N LYS A 48 -3.14 7.48 8.09
CA LYS A 48 -1.92 7.54 8.89
C LYS A 48 -0.79 8.24 8.13
N TRP A 49 -0.64 7.93 6.85
CA TRP A 49 0.37 8.54 5.99
C TRP A 49 0.15 10.04 5.81
N GLN A 50 -1.10 10.49 5.77
CA GLN A 50 -1.45 11.89 5.68
C GLN A 50 -1.39 12.62 7.03
N ASN A 51 -0.94 11.94 8.08
CA ASN A 51 -0.86 12.48 9.45
C ASN A 51 -2.21 12.95 10.02
N LEU A 52 -3.30 12.39 9.53
CA LEU A 52 -4.64 12.68 10.07
C LEU A 52 -4.93 11.88 11.33
N VAL A 53 -4.26 10.75 11.47
CA VAL A 53 -4.33 9.90 12.67
C VAL A 53 -2.91 9.48 13.05
N SER A 54 -2.69 9.18 14.33
CA SER A 54 -1.38 8.81 14.83
C SER A 54 -1.10 7.31 14.80
N SER A 55 -2.13 6.48 14.72
CA SER A 55 -2.00 5.03 14.74
C SER A 55 -3.11 4.35 13.96
N GLY A 56 -2.90 3.07 13.63
CA GLY A 56 -3.93 2.25 12.98
C GLY A 56 -5.16 2.04 13.87
N GLY A 57 -4.99 1.99 15.19
CA GLY A 57 -6.11 1.89 16.11
C GLY A 57 -6.99 3.13 16.11
N GLU A 58 -6.39 4.31 16.04
CA GLU A 58 -7.12 5.57 15.92
C GLU A 58 -7.84 5.64 14.57
N ALA A 59 -7.20 5.26 13.49
CA ALA A 59 -7.82 5.17 12.18
C ALA A 59 -9.05 4.26 12.20
N LYS A 60 -8.94 3.10 12.84
CA LYS A 60 -10.04 2.16 12.98
C LYS A 60 -11.25 2.79 13.67
N ILE A 61 -11.03 3.55 14.75
CA ILE A 61 -12.10 4.22 15.49
C ILE A 61 -12.83 5.21 14.58
N PHE A 62 -12.11 6.08 13.88
CA PHE A 62 -12.70 7.06 12.99
C PHE A 62 -13.43 6.44 11.82
N ILE A 63 -12.87 5.41 11.22
CA ILE A 63 -13.50 4.72 10.08
C ILE A 63 -14.81 4.06 10.51
N LYS A 64 -14.80 3.37 11.65
CA LYS A 64 -16.00 2.71 12.18
C LYS A 64 -17.06 3.69 12.66
N SER A 65 -16.68 4.89 13.07
CA SER A 65 -17.62 5.93 13.49
C SER A 65 -18.28 6.68 12.33
N ARG A 66 -18.05 6.23 11.08
CA ARG A 66 -18.58 6.84 9.86
C ARG A 66 -18.08 8.25 9.59
N SER A 67 -16.89 8.57 10.09
CA SER A 67 -16.27 9.88 9.88
C SER A 67 -15.52 9.99 8.56
N VAL A 68 -15.40 8.89 7.81
CA VAL A 68 -14.60 8.82 6.58
C VAL A 68 -15.51 8.48 5.40
N LYS A 69 -15.38 9.25 4.34
CA LYS A 69 -16.07 8.99 3.06
C LYS A 69 -15.03 8.72 1.97
N VAL A 70 -15.31 7.76 1.13
CA VAL A 70 -14.50 7.47 -0.06
C VAL A 70 -15.40 7.63 -1.27
N ASN A 71 -15.01 8.54 -2.16
CA ASN A 71 -15.80 8.86 -3.37
C ASN A 71 -17.27 9.24 -3.06
N GLY A 72 -17.46 9.96 -1.96
CA GLY A 72 -18.78 10.43 -1.54
C GLY A 72 -19.61 9.43 -0.76
N VAL A 73 -19.11 8.23 -0.52
CA VAL A 73 -19.82 7.16 0.22
C VAL A 73 -19.11 6.89 1.53
N ILE A 74 -19.87 6.80 2.61
CA ILE A 74 -19.32 6.48 3.92
C ILE A 74 -18.67 5.09 3.88
N GLU A 75 -17.40 5.01 4.27
CA GLU A 75 -16.68 3.75 4.32
C GLU A 75 -16.41 3.38 5.78
N THR A 76 -16.79 2.16 6.16
CA THR A 76 -16.59 1.65 7.52
C THR A 76 -15.53 0.54 7.60
N ARG A 77 -14.99 0.13 6.47
CA ARG A 77 -13.95 -0.90 6.40
C ARG A 77 -12.58 -0.25 6.37
N ARG A 78 -11.78 -0.47 7.42
CA ARG A 78 -10.43 0.10 7.49
C ARG A 78 -9.49 -0.50 6.44
N GLY A 79 -9.77 -1.71 6.01
CA GLY A 79 -8.96 -2.41 5.02
C GLY A 79 -9.34 -2.11 3.57
N ARG A 80 -10.25 -1.16 3.33
CA ARG A 80 -10.60 -0.80 1.96
C ARG A 80 -9.37 -0.33 1.20
N LYS A 81 -9.14 -0.92 0.04
CA LYS A 81 -8.05 -0.51 -0.84
C LYS A 81 -8.47 0.73 -1.64
N LEU A 82 -7.63 1.74 -1.59
CA LEU A 82 -7.81 2.96 -2.37
C LEU A 82 -7.06 2.81 -3.68
N ASN A 83 -7.70 3.22 -4.76
CA ASN A 83 -7.08 3.29 -6.07
C ASN A 83 -6.65 4.72 -6.36
N LYS A 84 -5.70 4.87 -7.25
CA LYS A 84 -5.21 6.19 -7.65
C LYS A 84 -6.38 7.04 -8.18
N GLY A 85 -6.52 8.23 -7.64
CA GLY A 85 -7.62 9.13 -7.97
C GLY A 85 -8.82 9.05 -7.03
N ASP A 86 -8.84 8.10 -6.09
CA ASP A 86 -9.92 8.01 -5.10
C ASP A 86 -9.88 9.23 -4.17
N LYS A 87 -11.06 9.78 -3.92
CA LYS A 87 -11.24 10.96 -3.08
C LYS A 87 -11.66 10.52 -1.69
N VAL A 88 -10.88 10.92 -0.69
CA VAL A 88 -11.14 10.58 0.71
C VAL A 88 -11.49 11.86 1.46
N ILE A 89 -12.62 11.86 2.15
CA ILE A 89 -13.05 12.95 3.02
C ILE A 89 -13.01 12.45 4.45
N PHE A 90 -12.18 13.10 5.26
CA PHE A 90 -12.04 12.80 6.68
C PHE A 90 -12.31 14.06 7.48
N LEU A 91 -13.42 14.08 8.20
CA LEU A 91 -13.90 15.26 8.92
C LEU A 91 -14.07 16.43 7.93
N LYS A 92 -13.25 17.48 8.06
CA LYS A 92 -13.26 18.64 7.14
C LYS A 92 -12.18 18.59 6.08
N ASN A 93 -11.35 17.55 6.09
CA ASN A 93 -10.24 17.41 5.16
C ASN A 93 -10.66 16.61 3.95
N GLU A 94 -10.33 17.12 2.78
CA GLU A 94 -10.58 16.47 1.50
C GLU A 94 -9.24 16.14 0.86
N LEU A 95 -9.02 14.86 0.59
CA LEU A 95 -7.74 14.35 0.11
C LEU A 95 -7.96 13.47 -1.10
N ILE A 96 -7.03 13.52 -2.03
CA ILE A 96 -7.04 12.66 -3.21
C ILE A 96 -5.82 11.74 -3.14
N PHE A 97 -6.06 10.45 -3.31
CA PHE A 97 -4.97 9.47 -3.39
C PHE A 97 -4.37 9.50 -4.79
N GLU A 98 -3.13 9.95 -4.87
CA GLU A 98 -2.38 10.04 -6.11
C GLU A 98 -1.18 9.11 -6.17
#